data_fd89efbfdae5b0063880cbbce6f1ecf6
#
_entry.id   fd89efbfdae5b0063880cbbce6f1ecf6
#
_cell.length_a   1.000
_cell.length_b   1.000
_cell.length_c   1.000
_cell.angle_alpha   90.00
_cell.angle_beta   90.00
_cell.angle_gamma   90.00
#
_symmetry.space_group_name_H-M   'P 1'
#
loop_
_entity.id
_entity.type
_entity.pdbx_description
1 polymer ?
#
loop_
_entity_poly.entity_id
_entity_poly.type
_entity_poly.pdbx_seq_one_letter_code
_entity_poly.pdbx_strand_id
1 'polypeptide(L)'
;MHLSVGLAASGLAATTALVGGLATPGETLAYLALGTLGSLLPDLDADGSAPVRASFTLAAAALAFLAMFLLAERFPTVAELVLLWVAAFLFARWALFALLTRVTVHRGMLHSVPAAVFFGLAAAAAAHRGAGTPAVAAWTAGAFVTLGYLVHLLLDEVYSVNLFGARTRRS
;
A
#
# COMPACT_ATOMS: atom_id res chain seq x y z
N MET A 1 -13.55 3.09 6.45
CA MET A 1 -14.29 3.26 5.18
C MET A 1 -13.35 3.29 3.98
N HIS A 2 -12.22 4.02 4.02
CA HIS A 2 -11.23 4.08 2.92
C HIS A 2 -10.69 2.69 2.54
N LEU A 3 -10.37 1.83 3.51
CA LEU A 3 -9.90 0.46 3.26
C LEU A 3 -10.92 -0.39 2.47
N SER A 4 -12.20 -0.33 2.83
CA SER A 4 -13.23 -1.15 2.16
C SER A 4 -13.49 -0.68 0.72
N VAL A 5 -13.47 0.62 0.47
CA VAL A 5 -13.61 1.16 -0.89
C VAL A 5 -12.34 0.93 -1.70
N GLY A 6 -11.16 1.09 -1.10
CA GLY A 6 -9.88 0.78 -1.73
C GLY A 6 -9.78 -0.70 -2.12
N LEU A 7 -10.22 -1.61 -1.25
CA LEU A 7 -10.29 -3.05 -1.53
C LEU A 7 -11.25 -3.34 -2.70
N ALA A 8 -12.45 -2.75 -2.69
CA ALA A 8 -13.45 -2.94 -3.73
C ALA A 8 -12.96 -2.42 -5.09
N ALA A 9 -12.42 -1.21 -5.13
CA ALA A 9 -11.87 -0.61 -6.36
C ALA A 9 -10.69 -1.42 -6.92
N SER A 10 -9.76 -1.82 -6.05
CA SER A 10 -8.63 -2.66 -6.43
C SER A 10 -9.07 -4.05 -6.89
N GLY A 11 -10.13 -4.61 -6.27
CA GLY A 11 -10.72 -5.88 -6.67
C GLY A 11 -11.35 -5.83 -8.06
N LEU A 12 -12.13 -4.78 -8.33
CA LEU A 12 -12.71 -4.56 -9.65
C LEU A 12 -11.63 -4.39 -10.72
N ALA A 13 -10.62 -3.57 -10.47
CA ALA A 13 -9.52 -3.36 -11.39
C ALA A 13 -8.72 -4.64 -11.64
N ALA A 14 -8.40 -5.40 -10.57
CA ALA A 14 -7.66 -6.66 -10.68
C ALA A 14 -8.44 -7.74 -11.43
N THR A 15 -9.76 -7.84 -11.19
CA THR A 15 -10.64 -8.74 -11.95
C THR A 15 -10.71 -8.32 -13.42
N THR A 16 -10.79 -7.03 -13.71
CA THR A 16 -10.78 -6.52 -15.08
C THR A 16 -9.46 -6.86 -15.79
N ALA A 17 -8.33 -6.71 -15.11
CA ALA A 17 -7.02 -7.09 -15.65
C ALA A 17 -6.93 -8.60 -15.95
N LEU A 18 -7.48 -9.45 -15.09
CA LEU A 18 -7.54 -10.89 -15.28
C LEU A 18 -8.40 -11.26 -16.49
N VAL A 19 -9.61 -10.73 -16.56
CA VAL A 19 -10.55 -11.01 -17.66
C VAL A 19 -10.04 -10.45 -18.99
N GLY A 20 -9.35 -9.32 -18.96
CA GLY A 20 -8.70 -8.71 -20.11
C GLY A 20 -7.40 -9.40 -20.56
N GLY A 21 -6.97 -10.46 -19.88
CA GLY A 21 -5.73 -11.18 -20.20
C GLY A 21 -4.45 -10.38 -19.89
N LEU A 22 -4.55 -9.33 -19.08
CA LEU A 22 -3.42 -8.49 -18.66
C LEU A 22 -2.75 -8.99 -17.38
N ALA A 23 -3.34 -9.96 -16.69
CA ALA A 23 -2.82 -10.55 -15.47
C ALA A 23 -3.14 -12.05 -15.38
N THR A 24 -2.22 -12.80 -14.82
CA THR A 24 -2.44 -14.19 -14.39
C THR A 24 -3.21 -14.20 -13.06
N PRO A 25 -3.81 -15.34 -12.65
CA PRO A 25 -4.48 -15.45 -11.34
C PRO A 25 -3.58 -15.08 -10.15
N GLY A 26 -2.28 -15.44 -10.20
CA GLY A 26 -1.32 -15.08 -9.16
C GLY A 26 -1.02 -13.58 -9.12
N GLU A 27 -0.83 -12.95 -10.28
CA GLU A 27 -0.64 -11.50 -10.38
C GLU A 27 -1.89 -10.72 -9.96
N THR A 28 -3.08 -11.25 -10.23
CA THR A 28 -4.36 -10.63 -9.82
C THR A 28 -4.43 -10.46 -8.30
N LEU A 29 -4.05 -11.47 -7.54
CA LEU A 29 -3.98 -11.39 -6.08
C LEU A 29 -2.93 -10.37 -5.61
N ALA A 30 -1.77 -10.34 -6.26
CA ALA A 30 -0.73 -9.37 -5.94
C ALA A 30 -1.21 -7.93 -6.25
N TYR A 31 -1.85 -7.70 -7.38
CA TYR A 31 -2.38 -6.39 -7.75
C TYR A 31 -3.51 -5.94 -6.83
N LEU A 32 -4.42 -6.85 -6.43
CA LEU A 32 -5.43 -6.58 -5.41
C LEU A 32 -4.79 -6.12 -4.09
N ALA A 33 -3.78 -6.85 -3.62
CA ALA A 33 -3.06 -6.52 -2.39
C ALA A 33 -2.35 -5.17 -2.51
N LEU A 34 -1.62 -4.93 -3.61
CA LEU A 34 -0.89 -3.69 -3.84
C LEU A 34 -1.81 -2.47 -3.95
N GLY A 35 -2.93 -2.57 -4.65
CA GLY A 35 -3.91 -1.49 -4.73
C GLY A 35 -4.57 -1.21 -3.37
N THR A 36 -4.89 -2.26 -2.62
CA THR A 36 -5.42 -2.13 -1.26
C THR A 36 -4.41 -1.45 -0.33
N LEU A 37 -3.12 -1.86 -0.38
CA LEU A 37 -2.04 -1.20 0.37
C LEU A 37 -1.86 0.26 -0.07
N GLY A 38 -1.93 0.53 -1.37
CA GLY A 38 -1.91 1.88 -1.92
C GLY A 38 -2.96 2.80 -1.31
N SER A 39 -4.17 2.27 -1.07
CA SER A 39 -5.24 3.04 -0.43
C SER A 39 -5.05 3.34 1.06
N LEU A 40 -4.05 2.74 1.70
CA LEU A 40 -3.71 2.99 3.09
C LEU A 40 -2.54 3.98 3.24
N LEU A 41 -1.77 4.20 2.18
CA LEU A 41 -0.57 5.04 2.22
C LEU A 41 -0.83 6.50 2.63
N PRO A 42 -1.89 7.18 2.17
CA PRO A 42 -2.16 8.55 2.60
C PRO A 42 -2.41 8.69 4.10
N ASP A 43 -3.08 7.71 4.72
CA ASP A 43 -3.39 7.70 6.15
C ASP A 43 -2.15 7.51 7.04
N LEU A 44 -1.00 7.19 6.47
CA LEU A 44 0.23 7.04 7.24
C LEU A 44 0.70 8.34 7.92
N ASP A 45 0.16 9.48 7.49
CA ASP A 45 0.42 10.82 8.04
C ASP A 45 -0.54 11.22 9.18
N ALA A 46 -1.62 10.47 9.41
CA ALA A 46 -2.60 10.80 10.42
C ALA A 46 -2.11 10.45 11.83
N ASP A 47 -1.87 11.46 12.65
CA ASP A 47 -1.33 11.36 14.01
C ASP A 47 -1.98 10.28 14.88
N GLY A 48 -1.20 9.24 15.22
CA GLY A 48 -1.41 8.42 16.42
C GLY A 48 -2.69 7.59 16.53
N SER A 49 -3.58 7.62 15.54
CA SER A 49 -4.86 6.91 15.59
C SER A 49 -4.68 5.38 15.51
N ALA A 50 -5.57 4.62 16.15
CA ALA A 50 -5.54 3.16 16.10
C ALA A 50 -5.57 2.58 14.67
N PRO A 51 -6.32 3.15 13.70
CA PRO A 51 -6.27 2.73 12.30
C PRO A 51 -4.89 2.88 11.67
N VAL A 52 -4.19 3.98 11.92
CA VAL A 52 -2.84 4.23 11.41
C VAL A 52 -1.85 3.20 11.93
N ARG A 53 -1.88 2.93 13.23
CA ARG A 53 -1.02 1.91 13.85
C ARG A 53 -1.28 0.51 13.27
N ALA A 54 -2.55 0.18 12.98
CA ALA A 54 -2.94 -1.07 12.31
C ALA A 54 -2.41 -1.12 10.87
N SER A 55 -2.55 -0.03 10.11
CA SER A 55 -2.04 0.06 8.74
C SER A 55 -0.53 -0.13 8.67
N PHE A 56 0.22 0.50 9.58
CA PHE A 56 1.67 0.28 9.70
C PHE A 56 2.03 -1.17 10.02
N THR A 57 1.27 -1.79 10.91
CA THR A 57 1.50 -3.19 11.27
C THR A 57 1.26 -4.11 10.09
N LEU A 58 0.18 -3.88 9.34
CA LEU A 58 -0.14 -4.65 8.13
C LEU A 58 0.90 -4.44 7.03
N ALA A 59 1.32 -3.19 6.79
CA ALA A 59 2.37 -2.89 5.82
C ALA A 59 3.71 -3.54 6.20
N ALA A 60 4.10 -3.48 7.47
CA ALA A 60 5.31 -4.13 7.97
C ALA A 60 5.23 -5.66 7.83
N ALA A 61 4.07 -6.26 8.11
CA ALA A 61 3.86 -7.70 7.93
C ALA A 61 3.95 -8.10 6.46
N ALA A 62 3.34 -7.32 5.55
CA ALA A 62 3.43 -7.57 4.11
C ALA A 62 4.87 -7.49 3.60
N LEU A 63 5.64 -6.48 4.04
CA LEU A 63 7.06 -6.35 3.71
C LEU A 63 7.90 -7.50 4.28
N ALA A 64 7.58 -7.97 5.48
CA ALA A 64 8.24 -9.11 6.09
C ALA A 64 7.97 -10.41 5.33
N PHE A 65 6.74 -10.65 4.90
CA PHE A 65 6.40 -11.79 4.02
C PHE A 65 7.12 -11.69 2.68
N LEU A 66 7.14 -10.51 2.07
CA LEU A 66 7.86 -10.29 0.82
C LEU A 66 9.35 -10.60 0.98
N ALA A 67 9.99 -10.09 2.03
CA ALA A 67 11.39 -10.38 2.32
C ALA A 67 11.64 -11.89 2.54
N MET A 68 10.74 -12.54 3.29
CA MET A 68 10.82 -13.99 3.50
C MET A 68 10.74 -14.76 2.17
N PHE A 69 9.81 -14.44 1.29
CA PHE A 69 9.68 -15.11 -0.01
C PHE A 69 10.87 -14.84 -0.93
N LEU A 70 11.37 -13.61 -0.97
CA LEU A 70 12.52 -13.25 -1.82
C LEU A 70 13.82 -13.91 -1.36
N LEU A 71 13.94 -14.21 -0.08
CA LEU A 71 15.16 -14.74 0.52
C LEU A 71 15.03 -16.22 0.94
N ALA A 72 13.88 -16.86 0.66
CA ALA A 72 13.60 -18.24 1.10
C ALA A 72 14.67 -19.25 0.66
N GLU A 73 15.24 -19.08 -0.53
CA GLU A 73 16.28 -19.96 -1.04
C GLU A 73 17.61 -19.87 -0.26
N ARG A 74 17.84 -18.76 0.46
CA ARG A 74 19.05 -18.53 1.25
C ARG A 74 18.95 -19.03 2.68
N PHE A 75 17.73 -19.33 3.14
CA PHE A 75 17.41 -19.75 4.52
C PHE A 75 16.60 -21.04 4.47
N PRO A 76 17.28 -22.21 4.42
CA PRO A 76 16.63 -23.50 4.13
C PRO A 76 15.81 -24.07 5.30
N THR A 77 15.96 -23.53 6.51
CA THR A 77 15.23 -24.06 7.66
C THR A 77 14.03 -23.18 8.02
N VAL A 78 12.96 -23.81 8.52
CA VAL A 78 11.77 -23.11 8.99
C VAL A 78 12.10 -22.10 10.11
N ALA A 79 13.03 -22.46 10.99
CA ALA A 79 13.47 -21.60 12.08
C ALA A 79 14.12 -20.31 11.55
N GLU A 80 14.99 -20.42 10.54
CA GLU A 80 15.64 -19.27 9.89
C GLU A 80 14.62 -18.39 9.18
N LEU A 81 13.64 -18.99 8.48
CA LEU A 81 12.57 -18.23 7.83
C LEU A 81 11.69 -17.48 8.84
N VAL A 82 11.37 -18.08 9.98
CA VAL A 82 10.63 -17.41 11.06
C VAL A 82 11.44 -16.26 11.64
N LEU A 83 12.73 -16.49 11.93
CA LEU A 83 13.63 -15.43 12.42
C LEU A 83 13.78 -14.29 11.41
N LEU A 84 13.93 -14.61 10.13
CA LEU A 84 13.97 -13.63 9.05
C LEU A 84 12.70 -12.82 9.00
N TRP A 85 11.52 -13.47 9.07
CA TRP A 85 10.24 -12.78 9.07
C TRP A 85 10.10 -11.85 10.27
N VAL A 86 10.42 -12.30 11.48
CA VAL A 86 10.36 -11.48 12.69
C VAL A 86 11.32 -10.29 12.59
N ALA A 87 12.56 -10.52 12.16
CA ALA A 87 13.55 -9.45 12.01
C ALA A 87 13.11 -8.42 10.95
N ALA A 88 12.63 -8.87 9.80
CA ALA A 88 12.12 -8.02 8.74
C ALA A 88 10.87 -7.24 9.18
N PHE A 89 9.96 -7.87 9.93
CA PHE A 89 8.77 -7.21 10.49
C PHE A 89 9.15 -6.09 11.46
N LEU A 90 10.02 -6.38 12.43
CA LEU A 90 10.45 -5.39 13.41
C LEU A 90 11.21 -4.25 12.75
N PHE A 91 12.11 -4.57 11.82
CA PHE A 91 12.86 -3.58 11.06
C PHE A 91 11.93 -2.70 10.21
N ALA A 92 11.03 -3.31 9.43
CA ALA A 92 10.09 -2.56 8.60
C ALA A 92 9.18 -1.67 9.44
N ARG A 93 8.67 -2.18 10.56
CA ARG A 93 7.82 -1.40 11.47
C ARG A 93 8.57 -0.22 12.08
N TRP A 94 9.82 -0.42 12.52
CA TRP A 94 10.65 0.63 13.09
C TRP A 94 11.11 1.63 12.02
N ALA A 95 11.58 1.15 10.87
CA ALA A 95 12.07 1.98 9.78
C ALA A 95 10.95 2.83 9.17
N LEU A 96 9.77 2.23 8.93
CA LEU A 96 8.59 2.96 8.46
C LEU A 96 8.18 4.04 9.47
N PHE A 97 8.14 3.72 10.75
CA PHE A 97 7.81 4.70 11.78
C PHE A 97 8.84 5.82 11.83
N ALA A 98 10.16 5.50 11.85
CA ALA A 98 11.22 6.48 11.89
C ALA A 98 11.29 7.35 10.62
N LEU A 99 11.05 6.76 9.45
CA LEU A 99 11.02 7.48 8.18
C LEU A 99 9.85 8.47 8.16
N LEU A 100 8.69 8.02 8.57
CA LEU A 100 7.47 8.83 8.50
C LEU A 100 7.48 9.96 9.52
N THR A 101 7.93 9.73 10.76
CA THR A 101 8.09 10.81 11.74
C THR A 101 9.08 11.89 11.29
N ARG A 102 10.00 11.57 10.39
CA ARG A 102 10.93 12.56 9.79
C ARG A 102 10.33 13.31 8.61
N VAL A 103 9.43 12.67 7.87
CA VAL A 103 8.81 13.23 6.65
C VAL A 103 7.51 13.97 6.97
N THR A 104 6.82 13.62 8.06
CA THR A 104 5.52 14.19 8.45
C THR A 104 5.58 15.57 9.12
N VAL A 105 6.72 16.23 9.12
CA VAL A 105 6.84 17.64 9.56
C VAL A 105 5.99 18.59 8.69
N HIS A 106 5.52 18.13 7.51
CA HIS A 106 4.62 18.89 6.63
C HIS A 106 3.30 18.13 6.44
N ARG A 107 2.33 18.34 7.33
CA ARG A 107 0.95 17.91 7.13
C ARG A 107 0.47 18.26 5.72
N GLY A 108 0.06 17.26 4.94
CA GLY A 108 -0.50 17.45 3.59
C GLY A 108 0.40 17.01 2.43
N MET A 109 1.68 16.74 2.62
CA MET A 109 2.54 16.32 1.51
C MET A 109 2.20 14.90 1.03
N LEU A 110 1.80 14.01 1.93
CA LEU A 110 1.33 12.67 1.57
C LEU A 110 -0.09 12.70 0.97
N HIS A 111 -0.96 13.64 1.34
CA HIS A 111 -2.29 13.79 0.73
C HIS A 111 -2.20 14.56 -0.60
N SER A 112 -1.39 14.05 -1.54
CA SER A 112 -1.20 14.72 -2.82
C SER A 112 -1.08 13.73 -3.99
N VAL A 113 -1.51 14.16 -5.18
CA VAL A 113 -1.35 13.38 -6.42
C VAL A 113 0.11 13.07 -6.74
N PRO A 114 1.08 14.01 -6.55
CA PRO A 114 2.50 13.70 -6.71
C PRO A 114 2.98 12.55 -5.81
N ALA A 115 2.49 12.46 -4.57
CA ALA A 115 2.82 11.36 -3.68
C ALA A 115 2.25 10.03 -4.21
N ALA A 116 1.03 10.00 -4.74
CA ALA A 116 0.45 8.82 -5.37
C ALA A 116 1.34 8.29 -6.51
N VAL A 117 1.79 9.20 -7.38
CA VAL A 117 2.68 8.86 -8.50
C VAL A 117 4.03 8.36 -7.99
N PHE A 118 4.60 9.03 -7.00
CA PHE A 118 5.89 8.64 -6.40
C PHE A 118 5.83 7.22 -5.83
N PHE A 119 4.81 6.88 -5.03
CA PHE A 119 4.67 5.54 -4.46
C PHE A 119 4.39 4.48 -5.52
N GLY A 120 3.64 4.80 -6.57
CA GLY A 120 3.45 3.90 -7.70
C GLY A 120 4.75 3.62 -8.45
N LEU A 121 5.54 4.65 -8.74
CA LEU A 121 6.85 4.49 -9.38
C LEU A 121 7.83 3.71 -8.52
N ALA A 122 7.84 3.97 -7.21
CA ALA A 122 8.67 3.24 -6.26
C ALA A 122 8.29 1.76 -6.21
N ALA A 123 7.00 1.43 -6.21
CA ALA A 123 6.50 0.05 -6.26
C ALA A 123 6.88 -0.65 -7.57
N ALA A 124 6.74 0.03 -8.71
CA ALA A 124 7.17 -0.50 -10.01
C ALA A 124 8.68 -0.78 -10.04
N ALA A 125 9.48 0.16 -9.55
CA ALA A 125 10.93 0.00 -9.47
C ALA A 125 11.35 -1.15 -8.54
N ALA A 126 10.70 -1.27 -7.38
CA ALA A 126 10.94 -2.35 -6.43
C ALA A 126 10.56 -3.72 -7.02
N ALA A 127 9.42 -3.82 -7.70
CA ALA A 127 9.00 -5.04 -8.37
C ALA A 127 9.98 -5.44 -9.48
N HIS A 128 10.38 -4.49 -10.32
CA HIS A 128 11.25 -4.80 -11.46
C HIS A 128 12.69 -5.10 -11.04
N ARG A 129 13.29 -4.23 -10.20
CA ARG A 129 14.70 -4.36 -9.81
C ARG A 129 14.92 -5.27 -8.60
N GLY A 130 13.98 -5.27 -7.65
CA GLY A 130 14.08 -6.06 -6.42
C GLY A 130 13.61 -7.49 -6.59
N ALA A 131 12.47 -7.70 -7.24
CA ALA A 131 11.87 -9.02 -7.43
C ALA A 131 12.12 -9.64 -8.81
N GLY A 132 12.80 -8.94 -9.72
CA GLY A 132 13.05 -9.43 -11.09
C GLY A 132 11.79 -9.55 -11.94
N THR A 133 10.70 -8.87 -11.57
CA THR A 133 9.42 -8.94 -12.25
C THR A 133 9.54 -8.35 -13.68
N PRO A 134 8.93 -8.98 -14.70
CA PRO A 134 8.89 -8.42 -16.05
C PRO A 134 8.37 -6.97 -16.04
N ALA A 135 8.91 -6.13 -16.93
CA ALA A 135 8.64 -4.69 -16.92
C ALA A 135 7.13 -4.38 -16.96
N VAL A 136 6.35 -5.07 -17.81
CA VAL A 136 4.90 -4.87 -17.92
C VAL A 136 4.20 -5.14 -16.59
N ALA A 137 4.48 -6.28 -15.96
CA ALA A 137 3.89 -6.65 -14.66
C ALA A 137 4.33 -5.68 -13.55
N ALA A 138 5.58 -5.22 -13.56
CA ALA A 138 6.08 -4.25 -12.60
C ALA A 138 5.39 -2.88 -12.74
N TRP A 139 5.21 -2.39 -13.97
CA TRP A 139 4.46 -1.15 -14.22
C TRP A 139 2.99 -1.29 -13.82
N THR A 140 2.37 -2.44 -14.09
CA THR A 140 1.01 -2.74 -13.66
C THR A 140 0.91 -2.73 -12.13
N ALA A 141 1.86 -3.35 -11.43
CA ALA A 141 1.93 -3.30 -9.97
C ALA A 141 1.99 -1.87 -9.42
N GLY A 142 2.84 -1.02 -10.02
CA GLY A 142 2.92 0.40 -9.68
C GLY A 142 1.62 1.16 -9.96
N ALA A 143 0.96 0.87 -11.09
CA ALA A 143 -0.32 1.47 -11.43
C ALA A 143 -1.41 1.11 -10.41
N PHE A 144 -1.43 -0.12 -9.89
CA PHE A 144 -2.37 -0.54 -8.85
C PHE A 144 -2.12 0.20 -7.52
N VAL A 145 -0.86 0.41 -7.11
CA VAL A 145 -0.55 1.24 -5.93
C VAL A 145 -1.04 2.67 -6.13
N THR A 146 -0.76 3.26 -7.29
CA THR A 146 -1.26 4.61 -7.63
C THR A 146 -2.77 4.68 -7.62
N LEU A 147 -3.45 3.69 -8.21
CA LEU A 147 -4.92 3.63 -8.24
C LEU A 147 -5.50 3.62 -6.83
N GLY A 148 -5.02 2.72 -5.96
CA GLY A 148 -5.48 2.65 -4.58
C GLY A 148 -5.28 3.96 -3.82
N TYR A 149 -4.13 4.59 -4.00
CA TYR A 149 -3.81 5.89 -3.43
C TYR A 149 -4.79 6.99 -3.90
N LEU A 150 -5.03 7.06 -5.20
CA LEU A 150 -5.96 8.05 -5.78
C LEU A 150 -7.40 7.82 -5.33
N VAL A 151 -7.84 6.58 -5.18
CA VAL A 151 -9.15 6.24 -4.61
C VAL A 151 -9.29 6.79 -3.21
N HIS A 152 -8.24 6.68 -2.38
CA HIS A 152 -8.24 7.27 -1.04
C HIS A 152 -8.38 8.80 -1.09
N LEU A 153 -7.52 9.48 -1.86
CA LEU A 153 -7.58 10.95 -2.00
C LEU A 153 -8.95 11.45 -2.50
N LEU A 154 -9.53 10.70 -3.45
CA LEU A 154 -10.86 11.03 -3.97
C LEU A 154 -11.94 10.92 -2.89
N LEU A 155 -11.85 9.89 -2.04
CA LEU A 155 -12.78 9.74 -0.93
C LEU A 155 -12.66 10.88 0.08
N ASP A 156 -11.44 11.29 0.42
CA ASP A 156 -11.20 12.41 1.32
C ASP A 156 -11.79 13.71 0.76
N GLU A 157 -11.60 13.96 -0.53
CA GLU A 157 -12.18 15.14 -1.20
C GLU A 157 -13.71 15.10 -1.18
N VAL A 158 -14.32 13.96 -1.52
CA VAL A 158 -15.78 13.77 -1.53
C VAL A 158 -16.36 13.94 -0.12
N TYR A 159 -15.68 13.47 0.92
CA TYR A 159 -16.14 13.64 2.31
C TYR A 159 -15.93 15.07 2.83
N SER A 160 -14.86 15.75 2.41
CA SER A 160 -14.56 17.12 2.85
C SER A 160 -15.56 18.13 2.25
N VAL A 161 -16.04 17.90 1.04
CA VAL A 161 -16.98 18.78 0.32
C VAL A 161 -18.42 18.71 0.86
N ASN A 162 -18.70 17.79 1.80
CA ASN A 162 -20.00 17.71 2.49
C ASN A 162 -21.22 17.69 1.54
N LEU A 163 -21.20 16.80 0.54
CA LEU A 163 -22.19 16.66 -0.52
C LEU A 163 -23.66 16.51 -0.03
N PHE A 164 -23.85 16.24 1.25
CA PHE A 164 -25.16 16.04 1.87
C PHE A 164 -25.58 17.14 2.86
N GLY A 165 -24.92 18.29 2.89
CA GLY A 165 -25.41 19.51 3.52
C GLY A 165 -25.67 19.46 5.05
N ALA A 166 -25.21 18.46 5.75
CA ALA A 166 -25.38 18.31 7.19
C ALA A 166 -24.29 19.06 7.97
N ARG A 167 -24.27 20.39 7.89
CA ARG A 167 -23.51 21.25 8.77
C ARG A 167 -24.19 21.27 10.14
N THR A 168 -23.96 20.27 10.99
CA THR A 168 -24.31 20.41 12.41
C THR A 168 -23.32 21.39 13.03
N ARG A 169 -23.76 22.67 13.11
CA ARG A 169 -23.17 23.64 14.03
C ARG A 169 -23.27 23.04 15.44
N ARG A 170 -22.15 22.65 16.00
CA ARG A 170 -22.05 22.52 17.45
C ARG A 170 -21.57 23.86 17.97
N SER A 171 -22.51 24.58 18.62
CA SER A 171 -22.26 25.67 19.53
C SER A 171 -21.50 25.21 20.76
#